data_195a9ffd6f8014ee0c14513505c1541e
#
_entry.id   195a9ffd6f8014ee0c14513505c1541e
#
_cell.length_a   1.000
_cell.length_b   1.000
_cell.length_c   1.000
_cell.angle_alpha   90.00
_cell.angle_beta   90.00
_cell.angle_gamma   90.00
#
_symmetry.space_group_name_H-M   'P 1'
#
loop_
_entity.id
_entity.type
_entity.pdbx_description
1 polymer ?
#
loop_
_entity_poly.entity_id
_entity_poly.type
_entity_poly.pdbx_seq_one_letter_code
_entity_poly.pdbx_strand_id
1 'polypeptide(L)'
;MEINITDTAVKKIAEKKGELEGYLKLKYETKGCGCVMSGVTSLWLVSETDEDDRAIETSIGPIYVEKSKEVFLNDELIIDFSPSNNSFQLKSPNEYLNPRMSFLNKMG
;
A
#
# COMPACT_ATOMS: atom_id res chain seq x y z
N MET A 1 9.66 -9.24 -5.41
CA MET A 1 8.30 -8.75 -5.08
C MET A 1 7.75 -7.96 -6.25
N GLU A 2 6.49 -8.15 -6.56
CA GLU A 2 5.84 -7.47 -7.67
C GLU A 2 4.54 -6.86 -7.17
N ILE A 3 4.29 -5.63 -7.56
CA ILE A 3 3.05 -4.93 -7.20
C ILE A 3 2.36 -4.50 -8.49
N ASN A 4 1.14 -4.98 -8.67
CA ASN A 4 0.28 -4.61 -9.79
C ASN A 4 -0.83 -3.71 -9.29
N ILE A 5 -1.13 -2.66 -10.03
CA ILE A 5 -2.15 -1.70 -9.65
C ILE A 5 -3.22 -1.68 -10.73
N THR A 6 -4.47 -1.88 -10.34
CA THR A 6 -5.56 -1.86 -11.31
C THR A 6 -5.82 -0.44 -11.82
N ASP A 7 -6.44 -0.33 -13.00
CA ASP A 7 -6.74 0.99 -13.58
C ASP A 7 -7.61 1.83 -12.65
N THR A 8 -8.56 1.19 -11.99
CA THR A 8 -9.44 1.87 -11.04
C THR A 8 -8.64 2.45 -9.87
N ALA A 9 -7.70 1.65 -9.36
CA ALA A 9 -6.83 2.10 -8.26
C ALA A 9 -5.89 3.21 -8.72
N VAL A 10 -5.35 3.11 -9.93
CA VAL A 10 -4.47 4.13 -10.48
C VAL A 10 -5.19 5.49 -10.53
N LYS A 11 -6.41 5.50 -11.03
CA LYS A 11 -7.19 6.73 -11.10
C LYS A 11 -7.45 7.31 -9.71
N LYS A 12 -7.78 6.45 -8.76
CA LYS A 12 -8.10 6.89 -7.41
C LYS A 12 -6.87 7.43 -6.68
N ILE A 13 -5.74 6.78 -6.87
CA ILE A 13 -4.48 7.25 -6.30
C ILE A 13 -4.15 8.64 -6.87
N ALA A 14 -4.31 8.82 -8.18
CA ALA A 14 -4.05 10.10 -8.81
C ALA A 14 -4.96 11.20 -8.25
N GLU A 15 -6.23 10.90 -8.02
CA GLU A 15 -7.16 11.86 -7.41
C GLU A 15 -6.74 12.26 -6.00
N LYS A 16 -6.37 11.28 -5.19
CA LYS A 16 -6.01 11.53 -3.80
C LYS A 16 -4.65 12.20 -3.67
N LYS A 17 -3.73 11.85 -4.54
CA LYS A 17 -2.41 12.45 -4.56
C LYS A 17 -2.46 13.87 -5.12
N GLY A 18 -3.28 14.08 -6.15
CA GLY A 18 -3.41 15.38 -6.79
C GLY A 18 -2.08 15.88 -7.31
N GLU A 19 -1.74 17.10 -6.97
CA GLU A 19 -0.47 17.71 -7.36
C GLU A 19 0.62 17.56 -6.31
N LEU A 20 0.35 16.80 -5.26
CA LEU A 20 1.32 16.60 -4.20
C LEU A 20 2.51 15.79 -4.71
N GLU A 21 3.69 16.25 -4.35
CA GLU A 21 4.91 15.52 -4.65
C GLU A 21 5.28 14.70 -3.42
N GLY A 22 5.32 13.41 -3.59
CA GLY A 22 5.65 12.54 -2.47
C GLY A 22 5.82 11.12 -2.95
N TYR A 23 6.02 10.24 -2.01
CA TYR A 23 6.25 8.84 -2.27
C TYR A 23 5.11 8.02 -1.72
N LEU A 24 4.69 7.02 -2.49
CA LEU A 24 3.69 6.07 -2.01
C LEU A 24 4.42 4.97 -1.26
N LYS A 25 3.91 4.65 -0.09
CA LYS A 25 4.51 3.63 0.77
C LYS A 25 3.43 2.67 1.24
N LEU A 26 3.71 1.39 1.10
CA LEU A 26 2.83 0.35 1.64
C LEU A 26 3.30 0.04 3.05
N LYS A 27 2.57 0.55 4.02
CA LYS A 27 2.95 0.41 5.42
C LYS A 27 2.26 -0.80 6.04
N TYR A 28 3.05 -1.63 6.68
CA TYR A 28 2.55 -2.77 7.43
C TYR A 28 2.68 -2.46 8.92
N GLU A 29 1.56 -2.38 9.61
CA GLU A 29 1.54 -2.07 11.02
C GLU A 29 1.03 -3.25 11.84
N THR A 30 1.71 -3.53 12.92
CA THR A 30 1.34 -4.61 13.82
C THR A 30 0.84 -4.06 15.14
N LYS A 31 0.02 -3.05 15.09
CA LYS A 31 -0.60 -2.52 16.29
C LYS A 31 -1.59 -3.52 16.82
N GLY A 32 -1.56 -3.73 18.10
CA GLY A 32 -2.50 -4.62 18.67
C GLY A 32 -2.28 -4.82 20.14
N CYS A 33 -3.12 -5.61 20.72
CA CYS A 33 -3.08 -5.92 22.13
C CYS A 33 -2.15 -7.09 22.42
N GLY A 34 -1.24 -7.37 21.52
CA GLY A 34 -0.27 -8.43 21.72
C GLY A 34 -0.76 -9.82 21.36
N CYS A 35 -2.03 -9.98 21.14
CA CYS A 35 -2.59 -11.27 20.79
C CYS A 35 -2.80 -11.45 19.30
N VAL A 36 -2.56 -10.43 18.54
CA VAL A 36 -2.78 -10.44 17.09
C VAL A 36 -1.50 -10.78 16.38
N MET A 37 -1.60 -11.69 15.46
CA MET A 37 -0.44 -12.13 14.71
C MET A 37 -0.36 -11.59 13.32
N SER A 38 -1.40 -10.94 12.86
CA SER A 38 -1.39 -10.31 11.56
C SER A 38 -1.40 -8.81 11.70
N GLY A 39 -0.69 -8.14 10.83
CA GLY A 39 -0.68 -6.70 10.80
C GLY A 39 -1.74 -6.15 9.87
N VAL A 40 -1.82 -4.85 9.81
CA VAL A 40 -2.73 -4.13 8.92
C VAL A 40 -1.89 -3.34 7.94
N THR A 41 -2.21 -3.47 6.66
CA THR A 41 -1.55 -2.69 5.62
C THR A 41 -2.33 -1.42 5.34
N SER A 42 -1.60 -0.35 5.05
CA SER A 42 -2.16 0.93 4.67
C SER A 42 -1.32 1.52 3.55
N LEU A 43 -1.92 2.33 2.72
CA LEU A 43 -1.19 3.04 1.68
C LEU A 43 -0.95 4.46 2.18
N TRP A 44 0.30 4.83 2.31
CA TRP A 44 0.70 6.14 2.82
C TRP A 44 1.30 6.99 1.73
N LEU A 45 0.98 8.27 1.74
CA LEU A 45 1.68 9.27 0.94
C LEU A 45 2.62 10.00 1.89
N VAL A 46 3.93 9.89 1.65
CA VAL A 46 4.95 10.43 2.54
C VAL A 46 5.87 11.38 1.78
N SER A 47 6.46 12.33 2.50
CA SER A 47 7.39 13.29 1.89
C SER A 47 8.80 12.75 1.78
N GLU A 48 9.15 11.74 2.55
CA GLU A 48 10.48 11.15 2.58
C GLU A 48 10.40 9.65 2.77
N THR A 49 11.44 8.95 2.33
CA THR A 49 11.56 7.52 2.54
C THR A 49 12.63 7.24 3.59
N ASP A 50 12.56 6.05 4.18
CA ASP A 50 13.51 5.58 5.18
C ASP A 50 14.57 4.68 4.56
N GLU A 51 15.60 4.37 5.34
CA GLU A 51 16.62 3.40 4.92
C GLU A 51 16.05 1.99 4.76
N ASP A 52 14.98 1.67 5.48
CA ASP A 52 14.33 0.38 5.39
C ASP A 52 13.34 0.30 4.22
N ASP A 53 13.15 1.38 3.49
CA ASP A 53 12.23 1.39 2.37
C ASP A 53 12.90 0.89 1.10
N ARG A 54 12.21 0.00 0.41
CA ARG A 54 12.65 -0.54 -0.87
C ARG A 54 11.64 -0.15 -1.94
N ALA A 55 12.16 0.39 -3.03
CA ALA A 55 11.31 0.79 -4.15
C ALA A 55 10.92 -0.42 -4.99
N ILE A 56 9.62 -0.59 -5.19
CA ILE A 56 9.09 -1.62 -6.07
C ILE A 56 8.46 -0.91 -7.26
N GLU A 57 8.97 -1.17 -8.44
CA GLU A 57 8.47 -0.54 -9.65
C GLU A 57 7.05 -1.01 -9.98
N THR A 58 6.21 -0.05 -10.30
CA THR A 58 4.81 -0.32 -10.69
C THR A 58 4.46 0.51 -11.92
N SER A 59 3.24 0.37 -12.40
CA SER A 59 2.77 1.12 -13.56
C SER A 59 2.70 2.62 -13.34
N ILE A 60 2.66 3.06 -12.08
CA ILE A 60 2.58 4.49 -11.74
C ILE A 60 3.86 5.01 -11.10
N GLY A 61 4.94 4.22 -11.13
CA GLY A 61 6.19 4.57 -10.50
C GLY A 61 6.45 3.71 -9.27
N PRO A 62 7.48 4.05 -8.51
CA PRO A 62 7.84 3.21 -7.37
C PRO A 62 6.87 3.32 -6.21
N ILE A 63 6.58 2.19 -5.59
CA ILE A 63 5.90 2.13 -4.31
C ILE A 63 6.89 1.53 -3.34
N TYR A 64 7.04 2.16 -2.19
CA TYR A 64 8.03 1.74 -1.22
C TYR A 64 7.44 0.75 -0.22
N VAL A 65 8.21 -0.26 0.09
CA VAL A 65 7.83 -1.32 1.02
C VAL A 65 8.94 -1.45 2.04
N GLU A 66 8.60 -1.62 3.30
CA GLU A 66 9.60 -1.81 4.34
C GLU A 66 10.27 -3.16 4.17
N LYS A 67 11.60 -3.17 4.05
CA LYS A 67 12.36 -4.41 3.86
C LYS A 67 12.14 -5.39 4.99
N SER A 68 12.08 -4.88 6.21
CA SER A 68 11.88 -5.72 7.39
C SER A 68 10.50 -6.35 7.44
N LYS A 69 9.56 -5.84 6.66
CA LYS A 69 8.18 -6.34 6.63
C LYS A 69 7.86 -7.17 5.40
N GLU A 70 8.79 -7.29 4.46
CA GLU A 70 8.55 -8.07 3.25
C GLU A 70 8.19 -9.52 3.53
N VAL A 71 8.71 -10.06 4.62
CA VAL A 71 8.42 -11.45 5.02
C VAL A 71 6.94 -11.68 5.30
N PHE A 72 6.20 -10.62 5.63
CA PHE A 72 4.76 -10.71 5.93
C PHE A 72 3.92 -10.49 4.67
N LEU A 73 4.54 -10.16 3.56
CA LEU A 73 3.84 -9.85 2.32
C LEU A 73 4.10 -10.92 1.29
N ASN A 74 3.16 -11.11 0.38
CA ASN A 74 3.33 -12.07 -0.70
C ASN A 74 4.27 -11.53 -1.77
N ASP A 75 4.83 -12.41 -2.58
CA ASP A 75 5.71 -12.00 -3.68
C ASP A 75 4.96 -11.22 -4.74
N GLU A 76 3.69 -11.50 -4.92
CA GLU A 76 2.83 -10.75 -5.83
C GLU A 76 1.73 -10.07 -5.06
N LEU A 77 1.61 -8.77 -5.27
CA LEU A 77 0.58 -7.96 -4.63
C LEU A 77 -0.23 -7.26 -5.71
N ILE A 78 -1.51 -7.07 -5.43
CA ILE A 78 -2.41 -6.36 -6.32
C ILE A 78 -3.10 -5.29 -5.51
N ILE A 79 -2.97 -4.04 -5.94
CA ILE A 79 -3.67 -2.92 -5.33
C ILE A 79 -4.87 -2.60 -6.22
N ASP A 80 -6.04 -2.67 -5.63
CA ASP A 80 -7.28 -2.38 -6.33
C ASP A 80 -8.07 -1.33 -5.56
N PHE A 81 -9.09 -0.80 -6.17
CA PHE A 81 -10.00 0.12 -5.50
C PHE A 81 -11.43 -0.32 -5.76
N SER A 82 -12.22 -0.40 -4.70
CA SER A 82 -13.63 -0.76 -4.80
C SER A 82 -14.49 0.50 -4.71
N PRO A 83 -15.11 0.93 -5.81
CA PRO A 83 -15.99 2.10 -5.79
C PRO A 83 -17.20 1.91 -4.89
N SER A 84 -17.71 0.69 -4.80
CA SER A 84 -18.88 0.43 -3.96
C SER A 84 -18.59 0.57 -2.48
N ASN A 85 -17.36 0.27 -2.06
CA ASN A 85 -16.93 0.43 -0.66
C ASN A 85 -16.15 1.71 -0.44
N ASN A 86 -15.81 2.40 -1.51
CA ASN A 86 -14.99 3.60 -1.47
C ASN A 86 -13.68 3.36 -0.70
N SER A 87 -13.04 2.24 -0.96
CA SER A 87 -11.82 1.87 -0.27
C SER A 87 -10.86 1.13 -1.18
N PHE A 88 -9.57 1.23 -0.86
CA PHE A 88 -8.56 0.45 -1.54
C PHE A 88 -8.57 -0.98 -1.02
N GLN A 89 -8.03 -1.88 -1.82
CA GLN A 89 -7.90 -3.28 -1.46
C GLN A 89 -6.50 -3.76 -1.77
N LEU A 90 -5.93 -4.53 -0.88
CA LEU A 90 -4.67 -5.20 -1.12
C LEU A 90 -4.96 -6.69 -1.23
N LYS A 91 -4.56 -7.26 -2.36
CA LYS A 91 -4.81 -8.66 -2.66
C LYS A 91 -3.53 -9.37 -3.07
N SER A 92 -3.56 -10.67 -2.98
CA SER A 92 -2.62 -11.54 -3.68
C SER A 92 -3.43 -12.37 -4.68
N PRO A 93 -2.78 -13.13 -5.58
CA PRO A 93 -3.53 -13.97 -6.51
C PRO A 93 -4.48 -14.96 -5.85
N ASN A 94 -4.22 -15.33 -4.60
CA ASN A 94 -4.99 -16.36 -3.91
C ASN A 94 -5.92 -15.84 -2.82
N GLU A 95 -5.71 -14.60 -2.36
CA GLU A 95 -6.50 -14.12 -1.22
C GLU A 95 -6.49 -12.60 -1.13
N TYR A 96 -7.42 -12.08 -0.32
CA TYR A 96 -7.40 -10.69 0.07
C TYR A 96 -6.52 -10.53 1.30
N LEU A 97 -5.55 -9.63 1.21
CA LEU A 97 -4.69 -9.32 2.35
C LEU A 97 -5.29 -8.21 3.19
N ASN A 98 -5.90 -7.22 2.54
CA ASN A 98 -6.65 -6.19 3.23
C ASN A 98 -7.76 -5.69 2.31
N PRO A 99 -9.01 -6.12 2.54
CA PRO A 99 -10.14 -5.72 1.68
C PRO A 99 -10.57 -4.27 1.86
N ARG A 100 -10.10 -3.61 2.90
CA ARG A 100 -10.40 -2.20 3.16
C ARG A 100 -9.15 -1.47 3.59
N MET A 101 -8.24 -1.30 2.64
CA MET A 101 -6.97 -0.64 2.91
C MET A 101 -7.15 0.87 2.89
N SER A 102 -6.70 1.52 3.94
CA SER A 102 -6.77 2.98 4.06
C SER A 102 -5.70 3.66 3.22
N PHE A 103 -6.02 4.84 2.73
CA PHE A 103 -5.05 5.73 2.12
C PHE A 103 -4.86 6.93 3.04
N LEU A 104 -3.65 7.10 3.54
CA LEU A 104 -3.35 8.14 4.51
C LEU A 104 -2.33 9.12 3.96
N ASN A 105 -2.62 10.40 4.09
CA ASN A 105 -1.68 11.45 3.71
C ASN A 105 -0.84 11.79 4.93
N LYS A 106 0.43 11.41 4.88
CA LYS A 106 1.39 11.64 5.97
C LYS A 106 2.43 12.69 5.62
N MET A 107 2.14 13.50 4.62
CA MET A 107 3.09 14.54 4.21
C MET A 107 3.10 15.74 5.14
N GLY A 108 2.27 15.75 6.09
CA GLY A 108 2.26 16.73 7.12
C GLY A 108 1.81 18.07 6.74
#